data_f13e1e9151103101298fd067b35c462f
#
_entry.id   f13e1e9151103101298fd067b35c462f
#
_cell.length_a   1.000
_cell.length_b   1.000
_cell.length_c   1.000
_cell.angle_alpha   90.00
_cell.angle_beta   90.00
_cell.angle_gamma   90.00
#
_symmetry.space_group_name_H-M   'P 1'
#
loop_
_entity.id
_entity.type
_entity.pdbx_description
1 polymer ?
#
loop_
_entity_poly.entity_id
_entity_poly.type
_entity_poly.pdbx_seq_one_letter_code
_entity_poly.pdbx_strand_id
1 'polypeptide(L)'
;YTLWFMLAAALVFLLLLARVISRRVPFVPLALAVCTVMFGVLAFSDAPSFVSRCNADRVCAGADWTLDRGYFEQLGASAVPDAVRLESDPAADRVTRSNARRFLDDYTLYHEDGSGLSFNLTEHRARQALRNRVPQGTHI
;
A
#
# COMPACT_ATOMS: atom_id res chain seq x y z
N TYR A 1 1.14 6.47 9.57
CA TYR A 1 -0.03 6.41 10.49
C TYR A 1 0.06 7.48 11.58
N THR A 2 1.21 7.70 12.22
CA THR A 2 1.37 8.65 13.33
C THR A 2 0.90 10.06 12.98
N LEU A 3 1.33 10.60 11.83
CA LEU A 3 0.89 11.92 11.35
C LEU A 3 -0.63 12.02 11.17
N TRP A 4 -1.27 10.93 10.73
CA TRP A 4 -2.71 10.87 10.54
C TRP A 4 -3.47 10.96 11.87
N PHE A 5 -3.00 10.22 12.89
CA PHE A 5 -3.57 10.30 14.24
C PHE A 5 -3.33 11.66 14.88
N MET A 6 -2.16 12.26 14.68
CA MET A 6 -1.87 13.61 15.16
C MET A 6 -2.80 14.66 14.52
N LEU A 7 -3.07 14.52 13.21
CA LEU A 7 -4.02 15.39 12.50
C LEU A 7 -5.44 15.24 13.06
N ALA A 8 -5.89 14.00 13.26
CA ALA A 8 -7.21 13.73 13.85
C ALA A 8 -7.33 14.33 15.26
N ALA A 9 -6.32 14.13 16.10
CA ALA A 9 -6.27 14.70 17.45
C ALA A 9 -6.28 16.24 17.44
N ALA A 10 -5.52 16.86 16.53
CA ALA A 10 -5.50 18.32 16.37
C ALA A 10 -6.88 18.86 15.95
N LEU A 11 -7.57 18.20 15.03
CA LEU A 11 -8.92 18.60 14.60
C LEU A 11 -9.93 18.51 15.74
N VAL A 12 -9.91 17.41 16.51
CA VAL A 12 -10.77 17.25 17.69
C VAL A 12 -10.45 18.31 18.75
N PHE A 13 -9.19 18.62 18.97
CA PHE A 13 -8.77 19.67 19.91
C PHE A 13 -9.25 21.05 19.46
N LEU A 14 -9.16 21.39 18.16
CA LEU A 14 -9.69 22.64 17.63
C LEU A 14 -11.21 22.74 17.79
N LEU A 15 -11.95 21.64 17.60
CA LEU A 15 -13.37 21.60 17.87
C LEU A 15 -13.70 21.82 19.36
N LEU A 16 -12.86 21.28 20.26
CA LEU A 16 -13.00 21.51 21.70
C LEU A 16 -12.80 23.00 22.03
N LEU A 17 -11.76 23.64 21.49
CA LEU A 17 -11.52 25.08 21.66
C LEU A 17 -12.70 25.91 21.12
N ALA A 18 -13.20 25.56 19.94
CA ALA A 18 -14.38 26.24 19.38
C ALA A 18 -15.61 26.08 20.28
N ARG A 19 -15.78 24.94 20.92
CA ARG A 19 -16.84 24.70 21.91
C ARG A 19 -16.68 25.52 23.15
N VAL A 20 -15.44 25.72 23.63
CA VAL A 20 -15.16 26.59 24.80
C VAL A 20 -15.48 28.03 24.48
N ILE A 21 -15.14 28.52 23.30
CA ILE A 21 -15.39 29.88 22.86
C ILE A 21 -16.88 30.08 22.56
N SER A 22 -17.54 29.14 21.92
CA SER A 22 -18.95 29.23 21.52
C SER A 22 -19.72 27.97 21.98
N ARG A 23 -20.58 28.15 22.97
CA ARG A 23 -21.44 27.08 23.51
C ARG A 23 -22.47 26.54 22.49
N ARG A 24 -22.64 27.21 21.34
CA ARG A 24 -23.56 26.80 20.27
C ARG A 24 -22.98 25.65 19.38
N VAL A 25 -21.68 25.41 19.44
CA VAL A 25 -21.04 24.35 18.62
C VAL A 25 -21.42 22.98 19.16
N PRO A 26 -22.06 22.12 18.36
CA PRO A 26 -22.42 20.76 18.75
C PRO A 26 -21.16 19.87 18.69
N PHE A 27 -20.33 19.92 19.73
CA PHE A 27 -19.02 19.26 19.76
C PHE A 27 -19.10 17.75 19.52
N VAL A 28 -20.01 17.04 20.20
CA VAL A 28 -20.08 15.57 20.14
C VAL A 28 -20.35 15.05 18.73
N PRO A 29 -21.41 15.51 18.01
CA PRO A 29 -21.66 15.03 16.66
C PRO A 29 -20.57 15.44 15.67
N LEU A 30 -19.96 16.62 15.81
CA LEU A 30 -18.87 17.06 14.95
C LEU A 30 -17.59 16.24 15.20
N ALA A 31 -17.23 15.98 16.45
CA ALA A 31 -16.09 15.15 16.78
C ALA A 31 -16.29 13.71 16.26
N LEU A 32 -17.50 13.16 16.42
CA LEU A 32 -17.83 11.85 15.88
C LEU A 32 -17.72 11.82 14.35
N ALA A 33 -18.26 12.84 13.67
CA ALA A 33 -18.17 12.95 12.23
C ALA A 33 -16.71 13.02 11.75
N VAL A 34 -15.86 13.85 12.38
CA VAL A 34 -14.44 13.93 12.07
C VAL A 34 -13.75 12.57 12.25
N CYS A 35 -13.96 11.91 13.39
CA CYS A 35 -13.38 10.59 13.65
C CYS A 35 -13.86 9.56 12.62
N THR A 36 -15.13 9.55 12.26
CA THR A 36 -15.69 8.62 11.27
C THR A 36 -15.09 8.86 9.89
N VAL A 37 -14.99 10.09 9.44
CA VAL A 37 -14.38 10.45 8.16
C VAL A 37 -12.90 10.07 8.14
N MET A 38 -12.16 10.43 9.19
CA MET A 38 -10.73 10.12 9.30
C MET A 38 -10.47 8.61 9.32
N PHE A 39 -11.29 7.85 10.04
CA PHE A 39 -11.20 6.40 10.06
C PHE A 39 -11.60 5.81 8.70
N GLY A 40 -12.65 6.32 8.06
CA GLY A 40 -13.08 5.91 6.73
C GLY A 40 -11.96 6.11 5.69
N VAL A 41 -11.36 7.30 5.65
CA VAL A 41 -10.22 7.56 4.74
C VAL A 41 -9.07 6.60 5.02
N LEU A 42 -8.75 6.33 6.29
CA LEU A 42 -7.69 5.37 6.64
C LEU A 42 -8.04 3.93 6.22
N ALA A 43 -9.29 3.52 6.42
CA ALA A 43 -9.75 2.17 6.08
C ALA A 43 -9.78 1.92 4.56
N PHE A 44 -10.09 2.95 3.77
CA PHE A 44 -10.11 2.86 2.31
C PHE A 44 -8.77 3.25 1.65
N SER A 45 -7.83 3.83 2.41
CA SER A 45 -6.49 4.09 1.89
C SER A 45 -5.68 2.80 1.86
N ASP A 46 -5.29 2.38 0.67
CA ASP A 46 -4.35 1.26 0.48
C ASP A 46 -2.91 1.75 0.79
N ALA A 47 -2.66 2.03 2.08
CA ALA A 47 -1.38 2.54 2.53
C ALA A 47 -0.19 1.61 2.22
N PRO A 48 -0.32 0.26 2.29
CA PRO A 48 0.74 -0.63 1.85
C PRO A 48 1.11 -0.46 0.37
N SER A 49 0.12 -0.35 -0.53
CA SER A 49 0.38 -0.09 -1.97
C SER A 49 1.04 1.26 -2.20
N PHE A 50 0.65 2.29 -1.45
CA PHE A 50 1.29 3.60 -1.55
C PHE A 50 2.77 3.54 -1.12
N VAL A 51 3.08 2.86 -0.01
CA VAL A 51 4.45 2.68 0.47
C VAL A 51 5.27 1.87 -0.53
N SER A 52 4.70 0.79 -1.08
CA SER A 52 5.33 -0.03 -2.12
C SER A 52 5.74 0.83 -3.31
N ARG A 53 4.80 1.61 -3.84
CA ARG A 53 5.02 2.47 -4.99
C ARG A 53 6.09 3.53 -4.74
N CYS A 54 6.03 4.24 -3.60
CA CYS A 54 7.03 5.24 -3.25
C CYS A 54 8.44 4.66 -3.17
N ASN A 55 8.59 3.45 -2.64
CA ASN A 55 9.88 2.80 -2.51
C ASN A 55 10.37 2.27 -3.87
N ALA A 56 9.49 1.71 -4.69
CA ALA A 56 9.82 1.32 -6.06
C ALA A 56 10.28 2.53 -6.90
N ASP A 57 9.58 3.66 -6.82
CA ASP A 57 9.95 4.88 -7.53
C ASP A 57 11.31 5.42 -7.09
N ARG A 58 11.66 5.32 -5.80
CA ARG A 58 12.98 5.70 -5.28
C ARG A 58 14.10 4.82 -5.83
N VAL A 59 13.88 3.51 -5.88
CA VAL A 59 14.85 2.56 -6.46
C VAL A 59 15.06 2.86 -7.94
N CYS A 60 13.99 3.09 -8.70
CA CYS A 60 14.08 3.45 -10.11
C CYS A 60 14.74 4.83 -10.33
N ALA A 61 14.65 5.73 -9.35
CA ALA A 61 15.34 7.03 -9.37
C ALA A 61 16.84 6.96 -9.02
N GLY A 62 17.38 5.74 -8.77
CA GLY A 62 18.80 5.54 -8.47
C GLY A 62 19.15 5.74 -7.00
N ALA A 63 18.20 5.55 -6.08
CA ALA A 63 18.51 5.51 -4.66
C ALA A 63 19.46 4.34 -4.34
N ASP A 64 20.49 4.63 -3.56
CA ASP A 64 21.56 3.66 -3.20
C ASP A 64 21.09 2.66 -2.12
N TRP A 65 19.97 2.00 -2.37
CA TRP A 65 19.44 0.94 -1.52
C TRP A 65 18.64 -0.08 -2.32
N THR A 66 18.66 -1.32 -1.85
CA THR A 66 18.02 -2.46 -2.49
C THR A 66 16.76 -2.86 -1.71
N LEU A 67 15.72 -3.26 -2.42
CA LEU A 67 14.55 -3.86 -1.79
C LEU A 67 14.79 -5.36 -1.61
N ASP A 68 14.71 -5.82 -0.36
CA ASP A 68 14.89 -7.22 -0.04
C ASP A 68 13.57 -8.02 -0.22
N ARG A 69 13.68 -9.35 -0.17
CA ARG A 69 12.52 -10.23 -0.29
C ARG A 69 11.55 -10.05 0.87
N GLY A 70 12.04 -9.88 2.10
CA GLY A 70 11.21 -9.70 3.29
C GLY A 70 10.35 -8.45 3.22
N TYR A 71 10.82 -7.39 2.56
CA TYR A 71 10.02 -6.20 2.26
C TYR A 71 8.79 -6.52 1.41
N PHE A 72 8.97 -7.28 0.32
CA PHE A 72 7.85 -7.67 -0.54
C PHE A 72 6.87 -8.61 0.18
N GLU A 73 7.37 -9.56 0.96
CA GLU A 73 6.55 -10.50 1.74
C GLU A 73 5.68 -9.78 2.78
N GLN A 74 6.20 -8.76 3.46
CA GLN A 74 5.45 -7.97 4.43
C GLN A 74 4.29 -7.19 3.80
N LEU A 75 4.45 -6.73 2.57
CA LEU A 75 3.42 -5.99 1.85
C LEU A 75 2.43 -6.91 1.11
N GLY A 76 2.80 -8.16 0.86
CA GLY A 76 1.94 -9.17 0.25
C GLY A 76 1.37 -8.73 -1.10
N ALA A 77 0.05 -8.92 -1.29
CA ALA A 77 -0.66 -8.55 -2.52
C ALA A 77 -0.45 -7.09 -2.95
N SER A 78 -0.24 -6.18 -1.99
CA SER A 78 -0.04 -4.74 -2.25
C SER A 78 1.27 -4.46 -2.99
N ALA A 79 2.28 -5.32 -2.85
CA ALA A 79 3.58 -5.16 -3.51
C ALA A 79 3.63 -5.76 -4.92
N VAL A 80 2.68 -6.64 -5.28
CA VAL A 80 2.72 -7.37 -6.56
C VAL A 80 2.81 -6.45 -7.78
N PRO A 81 2.01 -5.38 -7.93
CA PRO A 81 2.10 -4.50 -9.10
C PRO A 81 3.48 -3.84 -9.24
N ASP A 82 4.06 -3.40 -8.11
CA ASP A 82 5.37 -2.75 -8.12
C ASP A 82 6.51 -3.76 -8.30
N ALA A 83 6.38 -4.98 -7.78
CA ALA A 83 7.32 -6.06 -8.02
C ALA A 83 7.37 -6.46 -9.51
N VAL A 84 6.21 -6.54 -10.19
CA VAL A 84 6.15 -6.79 -11.65
C VAL A 84 6.85 -5.66 -12.42
N ARG A 85 6.65 -4.42 -12.02
CA ARG A 85 7.34 -3.26 -12.61
C ARG A 85 8.84 -3.33 -12.40
N LEU A 86 9.30 -3.56 -11.16
CA LEU A 86 10.72 -3.64 -10.81
C LEU A 86 11.45 -4.82 -11.46
N GLU A 87 10.78 -5.95 -11.69
CA GLU A 87 11.35 -7.10 -12.42
C GLU A 87 11.75 -6.70 -13.85
N SER A 88 10.95 -5.86 -14.50
CA SER A 88 11.15 -5.44 -15.90
C SER A 88 11.91 -4.13 -16.07
N ASP A 89 12.08 -3.33 -15.01
CA ASP A 89 12.70 -2.01 -15.09
C ASP A 89 14.23 -2.12 -15.14
N PRO A 90 14.88 -1.66 -16.22
CA PRO A 90 16.33 -1.66 -16.33
C PRO A 90 17.03 -0.73 -15.32
N ALA A 91 16.32 0.27 -14.78
CA ALA A 91 16.84 1.19 -13.78
C ALA A 91 16.95 0.55 -12.38
N ALA A 92 16.16 -0.50 -12.13
CA ALA A 92 16.26 -1.25 -10.87
C ALA A 92 17.58 -2.04 -10.84
N ASP A 93 18.21 -2.10 -9.67
CA ASP A 93 19.43 -2.88 -9.48
C ASP A 93 19.17 -4.39 -9.65
N ARG A 94 20.23 -5.15 -9.93
CA ARG A 94 20.13 -6.59 -10.19
C ARG A 94 19.58 -7.37 -8.99
N VAL A 95 19.90 -6.95 -7.77
CA VAL A 95 19.48 -7.64 -6.55
C VAL A 95 17.99 -7.43 -6.33
N THR A 96 17.50 -6.19 -6.42
CA THR A 96 16.07 -5.86 -6.32
C THR A 96 15.26 -6.60 -7.38
N ARG A 97 15.71 -6.64 -8.65
CA ARG A 97 15.03 -7.41 -9.70
C ARG A 97 14.96 -8.90 -9.39
N SER A 98 16.03 -9.48 -8.89
CA SER A 98 16.06 -10.89 -8.50
C SER A 98 15.12 -11.18 -7.31
N ASN A 99 15.07 -10.29 -6.32
CA ASN A 99 14.19 -10.42 -5.16
C ASN A 99 12.71 -10.26 -5.56
N ALA A 100 12.40 -9.29 -6.41
CA ALA A 100 11.06 -9.09 -6.96
C ALA A 100 10.59 -10.34 -7.74
N ARG A 101 11.45 -10.91 -8.60
CA ARG A 101 11.15 -12.12 -9.36
C ARG A 101 10.84 -13.30 -8.45
N ARG A 102 11.69 -13.58 -7.46
CA ARG A 102 11.49 -14.67 -6.50
C ARG A 102 10.20 -14.50 -5.71
N PHE A 103 9.92 -13.28 -5.26
CA PHE A 103 8.67 -12.98 -4.58
C PHE A 103 7.45 -13.26 -5.46
N LEU A 104 7.47 -12.84 -6.74
CA LEU A 104 6.37 -13.08 -7.67
C LEU A 104 6.18 -14.58 -7.99
N ASP A 105 7.26 -15.32 -8.13
CA ASP A 105 7.21 -16.77 -8.39
C ASP A 105 6.59 -17.50 -7.18
N ASP A 106 6.99 -17.15 -5.96
CA ASP A 106 6.41 -17.71 -4.74
C ASP A 106 4.96 -17.28 -4.55
N TYR A 107 4.65 -15.99 -4.80
CA TYR A 107 3.29 -15.47 -4.67
C TYR A 107 2.32 -16.20 -5.62
N THR A 108 2.73 -16.47 -6.85
CA THR A 108 1.92 -17.22 -7.83
C THR A 108 1.64 -18.65 -7.34
N LEU A 109 2.66 -19.36 -6.84
CA LEU A 109 2.51 -20.72 -6.34
C LEU A 109 1.54 -20.85 -5.16
N TYR A 110 1.54 -19.87 -4.24
CA TYR A 110 0.71 -19.93 -3.02
C TYR A 110 -0.71 -19.36 -3.21
N HIS A 111 -0.98 -18.61 -4.27
CA HIS A 111 -2.25 -17.88 -4.45
C HIS A 111 -3.03 -18.30 -5.71
N GLU A 112 -2.61 -19.35 -6.42
CA GLU A 112 -3.36 -19.92 -7.55
C GLU A 112 -4.74 -20.45 -7.13
N ASP A 113 -4.89 -20.94 -5.89
CA ASP A 113 -6.11 -21.58 -5.39
C ASP A 113 -7.07 -20.62 -4.65
N GLY A 114 -7.00 -19.34 -4.88
CA GLY A 114 -7.79 -18.31 -4.19
C GLY A 114 -9.30 -18.42 -4.41
N SER A 115 -9.93 -19.42 -3.78
CA SER A 115 -11.39 -19.59 -3.66
C SER A 115 -12.02 -18.78 -2.53
N GLY A 116 -11.48 -17.61 -2.19
CA GLY A 116 -12.06 -16.74 -1.18
C GLY A 116 -13.21 -15.91 -1.75
N LEU A 117 -14.40 -16.02 -1.15
CA LEU A 117 -15.60 -15.21 -1.46
C LEU A 117 -15.44 -13.72 -1.07
N SER A 118 -14.31 -13.30 -0.51
CA SER A 118 -14.04 -11.91 -0.15
C SER A 118 -13.45 -11.16 -1.34
N PHE A 119 -14.22 -10.18 -1.86
CA PHE A 119 -13.69 -9.24 -2.83
C PHE A 119 -12.65 -8.34 -2.15
N ASN A 120 -11.38 -8.57 -2.47
CA ASN A 120 -10.27 -7.72 -2.03
C ASN A 120 -9.71 -6.97 -3.25
N LEU A 121 -9.87 -5.65 -3.26
CA LEU A 121 -9.43 -4.79 -4.36
C LEU A 121 -7.91 -4.92 -4.61
N THR A 122 -7.13 -5.05 -3.55
CA THR A 122 -5.67 -5.19 -3.63
C THR A 122 -5.30 -6.51 -4.30
N GLU A 123 -5.98 -7.59 -3.96
CA GLU A 123 -5.76 -8.90 -4.58
C GLU A 123 -6.22 -8.92 -6.04
N HIS A 124 -7.32 -8.24 -6.37
CA HIS A 124 -7.75 -8.07 -7.75
C HIS A 124 -6.70 -7.36 -8.59
N ARG A 125 -6.11 -6.27 -8.08
CA ARG A 125 -5.00 -5.55 -8.72
C ARG A 125 -3.76 -6.42 -8.87
N ALA A 126 -3.42 -7.19 -7.85
CA ALA A 126 -2.29 -8.13 -7.90
C ALA A 126 -2.48 -9.17 -9.01
N ARG A 127 -3.64 -9.81 -9.09
CA ARG A 127 -3.97 -10.77 -10.16
C ARG A 127 -3.93 -10.14 -11.55
N GLN A 128 -4.42 -8.90 -11.68
CA GLN A 128 -4.35 -8.17 -12.95
C GLN A 128 -2.90 -7.89 -13.35
N ALA A 129 -2.05 -7.48 -12.41
CA ALA A 129 -0.63 -7.25 -12.66
C ALA A 129 0.09 -8.54 -13.09
N LEU A 130 -0.20 -9.67 -12.43
CA LEU A 130 0.36 -10.97 -12.79
C LEU A 130 -0.07 -11.44 -14.19
N ARG A 131 -1.30 -11.20 -14.59
CA ARG A 131 -1.78 -11.52 -15.96
C ARG A 131 -1.05 -10.71 -17.04
N ASN A 132 -0.64 -9.49 -16.70
CA ASN A 132 0.10 -8.61 -17.60
C ASN A 132 1.62 -8.86 -17.55
N ARG A 133 2.10 -9.70 -16.62
CA ARG A 133 3.49 -10.12 -16.56
C ARG A 133 3.83 -10.90 -17.82
N VAL A 134 4.68 -10.33 -18.68
CA VAL A 134 5.17 -11.05 -19.86
C VAL A 134 5.99 -12.24 -19.36
N PRO A 135 5.64 -13.48 -19.71
CA PRO A 135 6.44 -14.64 -19.35
C PRO A 135 7.81 -14.48 -20.00
N GLN A 136 8.81 -14.14 -19.19
CA GLN A 136 10.21 -14.10 -19.65
C GLN A 136 10.67 -15.53 -19.86
N GLY A 137 10.43 -16.00 -21.11
CA GLY A 137 11.13 -17.10 -21.72
C GLY A 137 11.17 -18.42 -20.94
N THR A 138 10.30 -19.33 -21.27
CA THR A 138 10.66 -20.75 -21.33
C THR A 138 11.77 -20.88 -22.39
N HIS A 139 13.02 -20.59 -22.03
CA HIS A 139 14.16 -21.12 -22.79
C HIS A 139 14.26 -22.60 -22.43
N ILE A 140 13.69 -23.41 -23.33
CA ILE A 140 13.96 -24.84 -23.47
C ILE A 140 15.46 -25.04 -23.76
#